data_9ba8521b1246f40d1df2c052f77c7285
#
_entry.id   9ba8521b1246f40d1df2c052f77c7285
#
_cell.length_a   1.000
_cell.length_b   1.000
_cell.length_c   1.000
_cell.angle_alpha   90.00
_cell.angle_beta   90.00
_cell.angle_gamma   90.00
#
_symmetry.space_group_name_H-M   'P 1'
#
loop_
_entity.id
_entity.type
_entity.pdbx_description
1 polymer ?
#
loop_
_entity_poly.entity_id
_entity_poly.type
_entity_poly.pdbx_seq_one_letter_code
_entity_poly.pdbx_strand_id
1 'polypeptide(L)'
;MSMTLSENRGPNRLAFLRAAFRRPAGAIAGGYIVLLILGAVFAPLLTPYAYDVQSLKDAFQPPSAAHLLGTDEFGRDLLTRLLYGARTSLSVSSISILISVMAGMTLGAAAGYFGGFFDRAVTAVADLTWSFPEILIALILVAIIGPGVSGTMAAIAVAYLAQFARLTRAQIMMLKGETFIEASRSLGSGHAHIIFRHLLPNALAPVLVSAMLATGDAIILEATLGFFGLGAQPPTPSWGAMMSSGSALLFKAPWIIIFPGLAVATTVIAINLFGDALIAALDIRDRLRRDE
;
A
#
# COMPACT_ATOMS: atom_id res chain seq x y z
N MET A 1 -47.75 -24.12 -10.94
CA MET A 1 -47.01 -22.87 -11.06
C MET A 1 -45.98 -22.85 -9.91
N SER A 2 -44.84 -23.49 -10.12
CA SER A 2 -43.80 -23.66 -9.08
C SER A 2 -42.85 -22.44 -9.13
N MET A 3 -42.98 -21.56 -8.15
CA MET A 3 -41.99 -20.52 -7.89
C MET A 3 -40.69 -21.22 -7.40
N THR A 4 -39.72 -21.33 -8.27
CA THR A 4 -38.34 -21.65 -7.86
C THR A 4 -37.80 -20.48 -7.06
N LEU A 5 -37.70 -20.64 -5.74
CA LEU A 5 -36.99 -19.73 -4.86
C LEU A 5 -35.54 -19.63 -5.36
N SER A 6 -35.20 -18.54 -5.99
CA SER A 6 -33.80 -18.18 -6.30
C SER A 6 -33.04 -18.15 -4.99
N GLU A 7 -32.16 -19.11 -4.82
CA GLU A 7 -31.22 -19.23 -3.71
C GLU A 7 -30.40 -17.93 -3.65
N ASN A 8 -30.72 -17.07 -2.69
CA ASN A 8 -30.04 -15.80 -2.43
C ASN A 8 -28.63 -16.12 -1.91
N ARG A 9 -27.72 -16.45 -2.83
CA ARG A 9 -26.29 -16.58 -2.54
C ARG A 9 -25.79 -15.22 -2.12
N GLY A 10 -25.58 -15.07 -0.80
CA GLY A 10 -25.02 -13.86 -0.22
C GLY A 10 -23.79 -13.37 -1.00
N PRO A 11 -23.52 -12.08 -1.05
CA PRO A 11 -22.54 -11.47 -1.93
C PRO A 11 -21.18 -12.13 -1.76
N ASN A 12 -20.72 -12.84 -2.77
CA ASN A 12 -19.43 -13.50 -2.78
C ASN A 12 -18.34 -12.40 -2.70
N ARG A 13 -17.88 -12.11 -1.48
CA ARG A 13 -16.96 -11.00 -1.19
C ARG A 13 -15.65 -11.06 -1.98
N LEU A 14 -15.35 -12.20 -2.59
CA LEU A 14 -14.17 -12.42 -3.43
C LEU A 14 -14.47 -12.34 -4.94
N ALA A 15 -15.73 -12.10 -5.33
CA ALA A 15 -16.10 -12.07 -6.74
C ALA A 15 -15.42 -10.92 -7.49
N PHE A 16 -15.19 -9.77 -6.83
CA PHE A 16 -14.49 -8.63 -7.41
C PHE A 16 -13.01 -8.94 -7.68
N LEU A 17 -12.32 -9.68 -6.80
CA LEU A 17 -10.94 -10.11 -7.05
C LEU A 17 -10.86 -11.02 -8.27
N ARG A 18 -11.77 -12.01 -8.38
CA ARG A 18 -11.84 -12.88 -9.56
C ARG A 18 -12.13 -12.08 -10.85
N ALA A 19 -12.96 -11.05 -10.77
CA ALA A 19 -13.26 -10.20 -11.90
C ALA A 19 -12.06 -9.34 -12.33
N ALA A 20 -11.24 -8.86 -11.39
CA ALA A 20 -9.99 -8.16 -11.67
C ALA A 20 -8.99 -9.06 -12.43
N PHE A 21 -8.83 -10.32 -11.99
CA PHE A 21 -7.97 -11.30 -12.67
C PHE A 21 -8.48 -11.78 -14.05
N ARG A 22 -9.75 -11.54 -14.40
CA ARG A 22 -10.26 -11.84 -15.76
C ARG A 22 -9.80 -10.83 -16.81
N ARG A 23 -9.34 -9.65 -16.41
CA ARG A 23 -8.76 -8.65 -17.32
C ARG A 23 -7.28 -8.96 -17.55
N PRO A 24 -6.78 -8.94 -18.80
CA PRO A 24 -5.37 -9.27 -19.07
C PRO A 24 -4.38 -8.43 -18.27
N ALA A 25 -4.61 -7.10 -18.21
CA ALA A 25 -3.77 -6.19 -17.43
C ALA A 25 -3.79 -6.53 -15.93
N GLY A 26 -4.98 -6.81 -15.37
CA GLY A 26 -5.12 -7.21 -13.97
C GLY A 26 -4.48 -8.56 -13.66
N ALA A 27 -4.57 -9.53 -14.58
CA ALA A 27 -3.92 -10.83 -14.42
C ALA A 27 -2.40 -10.73 -14.43
N ILE A 28 -1.82 -9.98 -15.37
CA ILE A 28 -0.37 -9.76 -15.48
C ILE A 28 0.12 -9.01 -14.24
N ALA A 29 -0.52 -7.90 -13.89
CA ALA A 29 -0.14 -7.08 -12.74
C ALA A 29 -0.28 -7.85 -11.41
N GLY A 30 -1.41 -8.54 -11.19
CA GLY A 30 -1.62 -9.37 -10.01
C GLY A 30 -0.64 -10.55 -9.94
N GLY A 31 -0.35 -11.20 -11.08
CA GLY A 31 0.66 -12.24 -11.19
C GLY A 31 2.06 -11.75 -10.82
N TYR A 32 2.46 -10.58 -11.32
CA TYR A 32 3.73 -9.94 -10.96
C TYR A 32 3.82 -9.64 -9.45
N ILE A 33 2.77 -9.04 -8.86
CA ILE A 33 2.72 -8.74 -7.41
C ILE A 33 2.87 -10.03 -6.59
N VAL A 34 2.16 -11.09 -6.96
CA VAL A 34 2.27 -12.40 -6.28
C VAL A 34 3.68 -12.96 -6.39
N LEU A 35 4.28 -12.96 -7.59
CA LEU A 35 5.66 -13.43 -7.81
C LEU A 35 6.67 -12.60 -7.01
N LEU A 36 6.50 -11.29 -6.95
CA LEU A 36 7.36 -10.41 -6.18
C LEU A 36 7.27 -10.71 -4.66
N ILE A 37 6.05 -10.88 -4.15
CA ILE A 37 5.84 -11.24 -2.73
C ILE A 37 6.45 -12.62 -2.43
N LEU A 38 6.23 -13.60 -3.30
CA LEU A 38 6.84 -14.92 -3.14
C LEU A 38 8.38 -14.83 -3.20
N GLY A 39 8.94 -14.06 -4.13
CA GLY A 39 10.38 -13.80 -4.21
C GLY A 39 10.93 -13.16 -2.93
N ALA A 40 10.22 -12.18 -2.38
CA ALA A 40 10.61 -11.53 -1.12
C ALA A 40 10.52 -12.50 0.08
N VAL A 41 9.45 -13.29 0.19
CA VAL A 41 9.25 -14.25 1.29
C VAL A 41 10.25 -15.39 1.21
N PHE A 42 10.47 -15.94 0.03
CA PHE A 42 11.37 -17.08 -0.19
C PHE A 42 12.79 -16.67 -0.58
N ALA A 43 13.17 -15.39 -0.41
CA ALA A 43 14.51 -14.89 -0.70
C ALA A 43 15.64 -15.78 -0.14
N PRO A 44 15.57 -16.29 1.13
CA PRO A 44 16.63 -17.16 1.67
C PRO A 44 16.79 -18.51 0.93
N LEU A 45 15.77 -18.94 0.18
CA LEU A 45 15.79 -20.19 -0.60
C LEU A 45 16.16 -19.96 -2.06
N LEU A 46 15.99 -18.73 -2.54
CA LEU A 46 16.22 -18.37 -3.94
C LEU A 46 17.66 -17.93 -4.23
N THR A 47 18.40 -17.50 -3.21
CA THR A 47 19.76 -17.02 -3.37
C THR A 47 20.71 -17.76 -2.41
N PRO A 48 21.89 -18.18 -2.90
CA PRO A 48 22.89 -18.88 -2.07
C PRO A 48 23.70 -17.91 -1.17
N TYR A 49 23.56 -16.60 -1.39
CA TYR A 49 24.32 -15.57 -0.68
C TYR A 49 23.52 -14.98 0.48
N ALA A 50 24.21 -14.55 1.54
CA ALA A 50 23.62 -13.70 2.56
C ALA A 50 23.68 -12.23 2.13
N TYR A 51 22.63 -11.45 2.46
CA TYR A 51 22.50 -10.05 1.99
C TYR A 51 23.50 -9.08 2.63
N ASP A 52 24.14 -9.46 3.74
CA ASP A 52 25.03 -8.65 4.57
C ASP A 52 26.51 -9.06 4.49
N VAL A 53 26.81 -10.25 3.94
CA VAL A 53 28.19 -10.73 3.79
C VAL A 53 28.90 -9.95 2.70
N GLN A 54 30.02 -9.35 3.08
CA GLN A 54 30.88 -8.53 2.22
C GLN A 54 32.06 -9.30 1.67
N SER A 55 32.40 -9.07 0.41
CA SER A 55 33.61 -9.60 -0.25
C SER A 55 34.25 -8.50 -1.10
N LEU A 56 35.19 -7.73 -0.53
CA LEU A 56 35.81 -6.62 -1.25
C LEU A 56 36.55 -7.05 -2.51
N LYS A 57 36.91 -8.34 -2.62
CA LYS A 57 37.51 -8.91 -3.84
C LYS A 57 36.52 -8.94 -5.00
N ASP A 58 35.24 -9.06 -4.68
CA ASP A 58 34.14 -9.15 -5.65
C ASP A 58 33.40 -7.82 -5.81
N ALA A 59 33.97 -6.69 -5.31
CA ALA A 59 33.36 -5.38 -5.43
C ALA A 59 33.22 -4.96 -6.90
N PHE A 60 32.04 -4.40 -7.25
CA PHE A 60 31.73 -3.87 -8.57
C PHE A 60 31.79 -4.89 -9.71
N GLN A 61 31.60 -6.18 -9.44
CA GLN A 61 31.50 -7.16 -10.51
C GLN A 61 30.21 -6.94 -11.33
N PRO A 62 30.31 -6.91 -12.66
CA PRO A 62 29.12 -6.82 -13.52
C PRO A 62 28.28 -8.10 -13.43
N PRO A 63 27.04 -8.06 -13.94
CA PRO A 63 26.20 -9.25 -14.06
C PRO A 63 26.93 -10.43 -14.68
N SER A 64 26.86 -11.58 -14.01
CA SER A 64 27.60 -12.82 -14.38
C SER A 64 26.82 -14.06 -13.93
N ALA A 65 27.28 -15.25 -14.30
CA ALA A 65 26.67 -16.51 -13.86
C ALA A 65 26.79 -16.71 -12.33
N ALA A 66 27.83 -16.16 -11.67
CA ALA A 66 27.99 -16.21 -10.23
C ALA A 66 27.10 -15.16 -9.54
N HIS A 67 27.01 -13.96 -10.09
CA HIS A 67 26.22 -12.85 -9.57
C HIS A 67 25.29 -12.33 -10.68
N LEU A 68 24.05 -12.86 -10.74
CA LEU A 68 23.10 -12.62 -11.84
C LEU A 68 22.84 -11.15 -12.13
N LEU A 69 22.80 -10.30 -11.10
CA LEU A 69 22.63 -8.85 -11.23
C LEU A 69 23.92 -8.06 -10.90
N GLY A 70 25.04 -8.77 -10.74
CA GLY A 70 26.32 -8.18 -10.32
C GLY A 70 26.40 -7.99 -8.81
N THR A 71 27.43 -7.25 -8.39
CA THR A 71 27.72 -6.95 -6.98
C THR A 71 27.75 -5.45 -6.72
N ASP A 72 27.60 -5.07 -5.46
CA ASP A 72 27.69 -3.68 -5.01
C ASP A 72 29.12 -3.25 -4.64
N GLU A 73 29.28 -2.07 -4.05
CA GLU A 73 30.54 -1.48 -3.61
C GLU A 73 31.27 -2.28 -2.53
N PHE A 74 30.56 -3.17 -1.82
CA PHE A 74 31.11 -4.05 -0.80
C PHE A 74 31.23 -5.51 -1.28
N GLY A 75 30.95 -5.76 -2.57
CA GLY A 75 30.97 -7.10 -3.15
C GLY A 75 29.80 -7.99 -2.70
N ARG A 76 28.69 -7.40 -2.23
CA ARG A 76 27.48 -8.12 -1.85
C ARG A 76 26.66 -8.41 -3.10
N ASP A 77 26.03 -9.59 -3.16
CA ASP A 77 25.20 -10.00 -4.30
C ASP A 77 23.96 -9.11 -4.44
N LEU A 78 23.80 -8.49 -5.61
CA LEU A 78 22.75 -7.50 -5.83
C LEU A 78 21.38 -8.12 -5.94
N LEU A 79 21.24 -9.33 -6.52
CA LEU A 79 19.97 -10.05 -6.61
C LEU A 79 19.44 -10.39 -5.20
N THR A 80 20.32 -10.92 -4.36
CA THR A 80 19.99 -11.22 -2.96
C THR A 80 19.49 -9.96 -2.25
N ARG A 81 20.24 -8.87 -2.35
CA ARG A 81 19.86 -7.59 -1.75
C ARG A 81 18.57 -7.02 -2.30
N LEU A 82 18.30 -7.20 -3.61
CA LEU A 82 17.07 -6.77 -4.25
C LEU A 82 15.83 -7.51 -3.71
N LEU A 83 15.94 -8.83 -3.50
CA LEU A 83 14.86 -9.65 -2.94
C LEU A 83 14.61 -9.34 -1.45
N TYR A 84 15.68 -9.20 -0.65
CA TYR A 84 15.54 -8.79 0.75
C TYR A 84 15.08 -7.33 0.86
N GLY A 85 15.52 -6.45 -0.05
CA GLY A 85 15.04 -5.07 -0.18
C GLY A 85 13.55 -5.00 -0.51
N ALA A 86 13.06 -5.90 -1.38
CA ALA A 86 11.64 -6.05 -1.65
C ALA A 86 10.85 -6.35 -0.35
N ARG A 87 11.35 -7.26 0.50
CA ARG A 87 10.71 -7.58 1.78
C ARG A 87 10.60 -6.34 2.67
N THR A 88 11.67 -5.55 2.77
CA THR A 88 11.69 -4.31 3.57
C THR A 88 10.74 -3.26 2.98
N SER A 89 10.91 -2.91 1.69
CA SER A 89 10.14 -1.84 1.05
C SER A 89 8.65 -2.17 0.98
N LEU A 90 8.27 -3.41 0.65
CA LEU A 90 6.86 -3.83 0.61
C LEU A 90 6.24 -3.88 2.02
N SER A 91 6.97 -4.38 3.03
CA SER A 91 6.43 -4.44 4.39
C SER A 91 6.25 -3.06 4.99
N VAL A 92 7.23 -2.16 4.84
CA VAL A 92 7.12 -0.76 5.33
C VAL A 92 5.91 -0.08 4.71
N SER A 93 5.80 -0.10 3.38
CA SER A 93 4.71 0.58 2.67
C SER A 93 3.34 -0.02 3.01
N SER A 94 3.21 -1.37 2.94
CA SER A 94 1.92 -2.03 3.19
C SER A 94 1.45 -1.90 4.64
N ILE A 95 2.34 -2.04 5.63
CA ILE A 95 1.99 -1.90 7.04
C ILE A 95 1.65 -0.44 7.36
N SER A 96 2.39 0.53 6.80
CA SER A 96 2.07 1.96 6.97
C SER A 96 0.67 2.29 6.46
N ILE A 97 0.33 1.84 5.26
CA ILE A 97 -1.01 2.06 4.70
C ILE A 97 -2.08 1.33 5.52
N LEU A 98 -1.81 0.11 5.98
CA LEU A 98 -2.75 -0.60 6.86
C LEU A 98 -3.04 0.18 8.15
N ILE A 99 -2.00 0.73 8.80
CA ILE A 99 -2.15 1.58 9.99
C ILE A 99 -2.96 2.84 9.65
N SER A 100 -2.64 3.51 8.52
CA SER A 100 -3.37 4.69 8.05
C SER A 100 -4.85 4.40 7.80
N VAL A 101 -5.14 3.27 7.15
CA VAL A 101 -6.52 2.82 6.88
C VAL A 101 -7.26 2.56 8.19
N MET A 102 -6.68 1.80 9.10
CA MET A 102 -7.34 1.46 10.38
C MET A 102 -7.64 2.71 11.22
N ALA A 103 -6.64 3.58 11.39
CA ALA A 103 -6.80 4.81 12.15
C ALA A 103 -7.70 5.83 11.42
N GLY A 104 -7.49 6.01 10.11
CA GLY A 104 -8.28 6.92 9.28
C GLY A 104 -9.74 6.50 9.18
N MET A 105 -10.04 5.20 9.00
CA MET A 105 -11.41 4.68 9.02
C MET A 105 -12.08 4.94 10.37
N THR A 106 -11.37 4.74 11.47
CA THR A 106 -11.93 4.97 12.82
C THR A 106 -12.26 6.45 13.02
N LEU A 107 -11.33 7.34 12.72
CA LEU A 107 -11.53 8.80 12.85
C LEU A 107 -12.59 9.31 11.88
N GLY A 108 -12.51 8.89 10.61
CA GLY A 108 -13.46 9.30 9.57
C GLY A 108 -14.88 8.79 9.82
N ALA A 109 -15.02 7.55 10.30
CA ALA A 109 -16.33 7.01 10.65
C ALA A 109 -16.96 7.75 11.83
N ALA A 110 -16.19 8.02 12.89
CA ALA A 110 -16.66 8.78 14.03
C ALA A 110 -17.04 10.22 13.62
N ALA A 111 -16.19 10.90 12.85
CA ALA A 111 -16.46 12.25 12.35
C ALA A 111 -17.72 12.31 11.49
N GLY A 112 -17.84 11.45 10.49
CA GLY A 112 -18.99 11.41 9.57
C GLY A 112 -20.30 11.00 10.25
N TYR A 113 -20.23 10.11 11.23
CA TYR A 113 -21.43 9.63 11.94
C TYR A 113 -21.93 10.62 12.99
N PHE A 114 -21.08 11.08 13.91
CA PHE A 114 -21.48 11.95 15.03
C PHE A 114 -21.57 13.41 14.61
N GLY A 115 -20.72 13.87 13.70
CA GLY A 115 -20.72 15.27 13.25
C GLY A 115 -20.22 16.25 14.32
N GLY A 116 -20.72 17.48 14.26
CA GLY A 116 -20.49 18.50 15.29
C GLY A 116 -19.05 19.00 15.39
N PHE A 117 -18.57 19.24 16.61
CA PHE A 117 -17.23 19.75 16.87
C PHE A 117 -16.14 18.75 16.48
N PHE A 118 -16.36 17.46 16.75
CA PHE A 118 -15.40 16.41 16.42
C PHE A 118 -15.17 16.30 14.91
N ASP A 119 -16.24 16.39 14.13
CA ASP A 119 -16.16 16.41 12.67
C ASP A 119 -15.36 17.61 12.15
N ARG A 120 -15.63 18.79 12.70
CA ARG A 120 -14.88 20.02 12.35
C ARG A 120 -13.40 19.90 12.70
N ALA A 121 -13.08 19.33 13.86
CA ALA A 121 -11.69 19.15 14.29
C ALA A 121 -10.93 18.17 13.38
N VAL A 122 -11.52 16.99 13.10
CA VAL A 122 -10.91 16.00 12.19
C VAL A 122 -10.72 16.56 10.79
N THR A 123 -11.72 17.29 10.27
CA THR A 123 -11.63 17.91 8.94
C THR A 123 -10.56 19.01 8.91
N ALA A 124 -10.48 19.86 9.91
CA ALA A 124 -9.46 20.91 9.99
C ALA A 124 -8.03 20.35 10.01
N VAL A 125 -7.79 19.27 10.80
CA VAL A 125 -6.49 18.57 10.82
C VAL A 125 -6.19 17.94 9.46
N ALA A 126 -7.18 17.30 8.83
CA ALA A 126 -6.99 16.72 7.50
C ALA A 126 -6.69 17.79 6.43
N ASP A 127 -7.38 18.93 6.47
CA ASP A 127 -7.15 20.03 5.54
C ASP A 127 -5.76 20.67 5.74
N LEU A 128 -5.32 20.82 7.00
CA LEU A 128 -3.98 21.27 7.31
C LEU A 128 -2.91 20.31 6.76
N THR A 129 -3.10 19.01 6.96
CA THR A 129 -2.19 17.99 6.43
C THR A 129 -2.09 18.05 4.91
N TRP A 130 -3.22 18.24 4.21
CA TRP A 130 -3.26 18.34 2.75
C TRP A 130 -2.72 19.67 2.20
N SER A 131 -2.52 20.67 3.03
CA SER A 131 -1.89 21.94 2.64
C SER A 131 -0.38 21.79 2.40
N PHE A 132 0.21 20.69 2.82
CA PHE A 132 1.62 20.39 2.63
C PHE A 132 1.82 19.17 1.72
N PRO A 133 2.87 19.15 0.88
CA PRO A 133 3.30 17.93 0.21
C PRO A 133 3.57 16.82 1.22
N GLU A 134 3.04 15.62 0.96
CA GLU A 134 3.15 14.45 1.86
C GLU A 134 4.60 14.08 2.20
N ILE A 135 5.51 14.26 1.24
CA ILE A 135 6.94 14.03 1.44
C ILE A 135 7.52 14.95 2.52
N LEU A 136 7.10 16.22 2.60
CA LEU A 136 7.59 17.14 3.63
C LEU A 136 7.13 16.71 5.02
N ILE A 137 5.88 16.27 5.13
CA ILE A 137 5.34 15.73 6.40
C ILE A 137 6.15 14.51 6.83
N ALA A 138 6.39 13.58 5.89
CA ALA A 138 7.15 12.38 6.18
C ALA A 138 8.60 12.69 6.58
N LEU A 139 9.27 13.63 5.90
CA LEU A 139 10.63 14.06 6.23
C LEU A 139 10.70 14.68 7.64
N ILE A 140 9.77 15.57 7.98
CA ILE A 140 9.72 16.20 9.31
C ILE A 140 9.50 15.13 10.39
N LEU A 141 8.57 14.20 10.16
CA LEU A 141 8.26 13.15 11.12
C LEU A 141 9.45 12.20 11.34
N VAL A 142 10.12 11.78 10.26
CA VAL A 142 11.31 10.94 10.40
C VAL A 142 12.45 11.69 11.09
N ALA A 143 12.60 13.01 10.84
CA ALA A 143 13.60 13.81 11.55
C ALA A 143 13.35 13.89 13.07
N ILE A 144 12.08 13.85 13.49
CA ILE A 144 11.69 13.87 14.92
C ILE A 144 11.80 12.47 15.54
N ILE A 145 11.28 11.44 14.85
CA ILE A 145 11.20 10.07 15.38
C ILE A 145 12.58 9.38 15.31
N GLY A 146 13.37 9.72 14.30
CA GLY A 146 14.66 9.11 13.97
C GLY A 146 14.58 8.25 12.69
N PRO A 147 15.73 8.10 11.99
CA PRO A 147 15.86 7.27 10.81
C PRO A 147 15.70 5.78 11.15
N GLY A 148 15.23 5.00 10.17
CA GLY A 148 15.05 3.55 10.30
C GLY A 148 13.67 3.09 9.85
N VAL A 149 13.49 1.77 9.81
CA VAL A 149 12.25 1.12 9.36
C VAL A 149 11.02 1.61 10.14
N SER A 150 11.11 1.68 11.47
CA SER A 150 10.00 2.11 12.33
C SER A 150 9.66 3.60 12.16
N GLY A 151 10.69 4.46 12.07
CA GLY A 151 10.51 5.89 11.85
C GLY A 151 9.85 6.18 10.50
N THR A 152 10.34 5.55 9.44
CA THR A 152 9.76 5.65 8.10
C THR A 152 8.33 5.13 8.06
N MET A 153 8.07 3.98 8.69
CA MET A 153 6.72 3.39 8.77
C MET A 153 5.73 4.32 9.47
N ALA A 154 6.11 4.89 10.61
CA ALA A 154 5.27 5.84 11.34
C ALA A 154 5.03 7.13 10.54
N ALA A 155 6.06 7.66 9.88
CA ALA A 155 5.96 8.87 9.08
C ALA A 155 5.00 8.69 7.90
N ILE A 156 5.14 7.59 7.14
CA ILE A 156 4.23 7.25 6.04
C ILE A 156 2.81 7.05 6.57
N ALA A 157 2.65 6.33 7.69
CA ALA A 157 1.34 6.08 8.28
C ALA A 157 0.61 7.39 8.64
N VAL A 158 1.30 8.36 9.20
CA VAL A 158 0.72 9.68 9.53
C VAL A 158 0.44 10.50 8.27
N ALA A 159 1.33 10.48 7.27
CA ALA A 159 1.14 11.22 6.02
C ALA A 159 -0.15 10.81 5.28
N TYR A 160 -0.48 9.52 5.28
CA TYR A 160 -1.69 9.00 4.62
C TYR A 160 -2.95 8.98 5.51
N LEU A 161 -2.82 9.24 6.82
CA LEU A 161 -3.95 9.19 7.77
C LEU A 161 -5.11 10.09 7.35
N ALA A 162 -4.80 11.34 6.98
CA ALA A 162 -5.78 12.35 6.60
C ALA A 162 -6.59 11.93 5.36
N GLN A 163 -5.95 11.29 4.39
CA GLN A 163 -6.60 10.77 3.18
C GLN A 163 -7.70 9.76 3.54
N PHE A 164 -7.37 8.76 4.37
CA PHE A 164 -8.32 7.72 4.73
C PHE A 164 -9.40 8.22 5.70
N ALA A 165 -9.08 9.18 6.58
CA ALA A 165 -10.08 9.82 7.43
C ALA A 165 -11.10 10.60 6.59
N ARG A 166 -10.66 11.40 5.62
CA ARG A 166 -11.52 12.17 4.73
C ARG A 166 -12.37 11.24 3.83
N LEU A 167 -11.74 10.23 3.22
CA LEU A 167 -12.45 9.27 2.37
C LEU A 167 -13.55 8.54 3.14
N THR A 168 -13.20 7.99 4.31
CA THR A 168 -14.18 7.26 5.14
C THR A 168 -15.28 8.18 5.63
N ARG A 169 -14.95 9.41 6.08
CA ARG A 169 -15.94 10.41 6.47
C ARG A 169 -16.96 10.67 5.37
N ALA A 170 -16.51 10.90 4.13
CA ALA A 170 -17.38 11.12 2.99
C ALA A 170 -18.31 9.93 2.71
N GLN A 171 -17.77 8.71 2.75
CA GLN A 171 -18.55 7.48 2.59
C GLN A 171 -19.61 7.32 3.69
N ILE A 172 -19.27 7.57 4.94
CA ILE A 172 -20.19 7.48 6.08
C ILE A 172 -21.30 8.53 5.98
N MET A 173 -20.97 9.76 5.60
CA MET A 173 -21.98 10.82 5.42
C MET A 173 -22.99 10.48 4.33
N MET A 174 -22.53 9.90 3.21
CA MET A 174 -23.40 9.44 2.13
C MET A 174 -24.30 8.29 2.61
N LEU A 175 -23.71 7.25 3.20
CA LEU A 175 -24.44 6.06 3.65
C LEU A 175 -25.42 6.35 4.80
N LYS A 176 -25.15 7.35 5.63
CA LYS A 176 -25.99 7.72 6.79
C LYS A 176 -27.39 8.16 6.41
N GLY A 177 -27.58 8.68 5.19
CA GLY A 177 -28.87 9.09 4.63
C GLY A 177 -29.65 7.98 3.91
N GLU A 178 -29.12 6.77 3.84
CA GLU A 178 -29.78 5.65 3.17
C GLU A 178 -30.94 5.07 3.96
N THR A 179 -32.00 4.64 3.27
CA THR A 179 -33.24 4.13 3.87
C THR A 179 -33.03 2.95 4.81
N PHE A 180 -32.07 2.07 4.54
CA PHE A 180 -31.77 0.94 5.42
C PHE A 180 -31.19 1.37 6.77
N ILE A 181 -30.50 2.52 6.84
CA ILE A 181 -30.02 3.10 8.09
C ILE A 181 -31.17 3.71 8.89
N GLU A 182 -32.09 4.39 8.21
CA GLU A 182 -33.30 4.93 8.84
C GLU A 182 -34.17 3.81 9.41
N ALA A 183 -34.38 2.73 8.64
CA ALA A 183 -35.10 1.55 9.10
C ALA A 183 -34.41 0.91 10.33
N SER A 184 -33.08 0.78 10.32
CA SER A 184 -32.34 0.23 11.46
C SER A 184 -32.50 1.09 12.73
N ARG A 185 -32.51 2.43 12.57
CA ARG A 185 -32.78 3.36 13.70
C ARG A 185 -34.19 3.22 14.23
N SER A 186 -35.18 3.13 13.33
CA SER A 186 -36.59 2.98 13.71
C SER A 186 -36.84 1.67 14.47
N LEU A 187 -36.06 0.62 14.21
CA LEU A 187 -36.06 -0.64 14.94
C LEU A 187 -35.28 -0.58 16.29
N GLY A 188 -34.75 0.60 16.67
CA GLY A 188 -34.07 0.80 17.95
C GLY A 188 -32.59 0.38 17.97
N SER A 189 -31.95 0.20 16.80
CA SER A 189 -30.52 -0.16 16.76
C SER A 189 -29.65 0.94 17.36
N GLY A 190 -28.75 0.57 18.25
CA GLY A 190 -27.78 1.46 18.86
C GLY A 190 -26.68 1.93 17.88
N HIS A 191 -26.00 3.04 18.22
CA HIS A 191 -24.98 3.65 17.38
C HIS A 191 -23.85 2.69 16.96
N ALA A 192 -23.34 1.87 17.90
CA ALA A 192 -22.28 0.90 17.61
C ALA A 192 -22.75 -0.13 16.56
N HIS A 193 -23.98 -0.64 16.69
CA HIS A 193 -24.54 -1.58 15.73
C HIS A 193 -24.61 -0.96 14.33
N ILE A 194 -25.10 0.27 14.21
CA ILE A 194 -25.19 0.98 12.93
C ILE A 194 -23.80 1.18 12.31
N ILE A 195 -22.81 1.64 13.09
CA ILE A 195 -21.47 1.89 12.59
C ILE A 195 -20.80 0.59 12.14
N PHE A 196 -20.70 -0.40 13.02
CA PHE A 196 -19.90 -1.60 12.75
C PHE A 196 -20.61 -2.64 11.87
N ARG A 197 -21.95 -2.71 11.90
CA ARG A 197 -22.72 -3.71 11.14
C ARG A 197 -23.20 -3.21 9.80
N HIS A 198 -23.41 -1.90 9.67
CA HIS A 198 -24.01 -1.31 8.46
C HIS A 198 -23.05 -0.35 7.73
N LEU A 199 -22.52 0.67 8.42
CA LEU A 199 -21.77 1.73 7.73
C LEU A 199 -20.36 1.28 7.32
N LEU A 200 -19.54 0.83 8.24
CA LEU A 200 -18.15 0.42 7.95
C LEU A 200 -18.04 -0.69 6.92
N PRO A 201 -18.86 -1.78 6.96
CA PRO A 201 -18.77 -2.81 5.94
C PRO A 201 -19.13 -2.34 4.53
N ASN A 202 -20.02 -1.36 4.40
CA ASN A 202 -20.38 -0.77 3.12
C ASN A 202 -19.37 0.29 2.64
N ALA A 203 -18.71 1.00 3.55
CA ALA A 203 -17.63 1.93 3.24
C ALA A 203 -16.29 1.22 2.89
N LEU A 204 -16.15 -0.06 3.23
CA LEU A 204 -14.87 -0.79 3.14
C LEU A 204 -14.37 -0.93 1.69
N ALA A 205 -15.26 -1.18 0.72
CA ALA A 205 -14.84 -1.45 -0.65
C ALA A 205 -14.11 -0.26 -1.30
N PRO A 206 -14.64 0.98 -1.31
CA PRO A 206 -13.92 2.14 -1.81
C PRO A 206 -12.61 2.43 -1.05
N VAL A 207 -12.60 2.20 0.26
CA VAL A 207 -11.41 2.41 1.09
C VAL A 207 -10.30 1.41 0.75
N LEU A 208 -10.63 0.12 0.55
CA LEU A 208 -9.65 -0.90 0.16
C LEU A 208 -9.03 -0.64 -1.22
N VAL A 209 -9.84 -0.18 -2.18
CA VAL A 209 -9.31 0.21 -3.50
C VAL A 209 -8.37 1.40 -3.38
N SER A 210 -8.77 2.44 -2.64
CA SER A 210 -7.89 3.59 -2.38
C SER A 210 -6.62 3.18 -1.63
N ALA A 211 -6.71 2.24 -0.67
CA ALA A 211 -5.55 1.73 0.05
C ALA A 211 -4.56 1.02 -0.86
N MET A 212 -5.06 0.28 -1.85
CA MET A 212 -4.19 -0.38 -2.81
C MET A 212 -3.40 0.63 -3.65
N LEU A 213 -4.07 1.65 -4.20
CA LEU A 213 -3.40 2.72 -4.96
C LEU A 213 -2.39 3.46 -4.07
N ALA A 214 -2.80 3.85 -2.86
CA ALA A 214 -1.93 4.50 -1.89
C ALA A 214 -0.72 3.63 -1.48
N THR A 215 -0.80 2.29 -1.58
CA THR A 215 0.38 1.43 -1.37
C THR A 215 1.43 1.65 -2.44
N GLY A 216 1.03 1.87 -3.70
CA GLY A 216 1.95 2.25 -4.78
C GLY A 216 2.69 3.56 -4.48
N ASP A 217 1.95 4.58 -4.07
CA ASP A 217 2.51 5.88 -3.70
C ASP A 217 3.42 5.78 -2.45
N ALA A 218 3.01 4.97 -1.46
CA ALA A 218 3.80 4.71 -0.25
C ALA A 218 5.13 4.01 -0.55
N ILE A 219 5.21 3.15 -1.59
CA ILE A 219 6.48 2.55 -2.04
C ILE A 219 7.41 3.64 -2.60
N ILE A 220 6.88 4.59 -3.37
CA ILE A 220 7.67 5.72 -3.88
C ILE A 220 8.18 6.57 -2.70
N LEU A 221 7.32 6.86 -1.73
CA LEU A 221 7.68 7.65 -0.56
C LEU A 221 8.72 6.93 0.31
N GLU A 222 8.58 5.61 0.56
CA GLU A 222 9.57 4.79 1.25
C GLU A 222 10.93 4.80 0.52
N ALA A 223 10.90 4.58 -0.80
CA ALA A 223 12.11 4.59 -1.61
C ALA A 223 12.79 5.97 -1.59
N THR A 224 12.01 7.05 -1.58
CA THR A 224 12.52 8.42 -1.49
C THR A 224 13.16 8.69 -0.12
N LEU A 225 12.48 8.32 0.98
CA LEU A 225 13.04 8.45 2.33
C LEU A 225 14.30 7.58 2.50
N GLY A 226 14.29 6.36 1.95
CA GLY A 226 15.44 5.47 1.91
C GLY A 226 16.60 6.04 1.09
N PHE A 227 16.32 6.68 -0.04
CA PHE A 227 17.30 7.36 -0.88
C PHE A 227 17.99 8.52 -0.13
N PHE A 228 17.28 9.26 0.69
CA PHE A 228 17.82 10.30 1.57
C PHE A 228 18.49 9.76 2.84
N GLY A 229 18.62 8.43 2.98
CA GLY A 229 19.28 7.80 4.15
C GLY A 229 18.41 7.76 5.41
N LEU A 230 17.14 8.09 5.30
CA LEU A 230 16.18 8.12 6.42
C LEU A 230 15.41 6.80 6.58
N GLY A 231 15.51 5.90 5.60
CA GLY A 231 14.85 4.59 5.58
C GLY A 231 15.59 3.52 6.40
N ALA A 232 15.51 2.28 5.92
CA ALA A 232 16.19 1.15 6.52
C ALA A 232 17.71 1.43 6.62
N GLN A 233 18.26 1.16 7.83
CA GLN A 233 19.68 1.38 8.10
C GLN A 233 20.50 0.12 7.78
N PRO A 234 21.77 0.27 7.35
CA PRO A 234 22.65 -0.88 7.15
C PRO A 234 22.73 -1.78 8.39
N PRO A 235 22.83 -3.11 8.19
CA PRO A 235 23.04 -3.83 6.93
C PRO A 235 21.74 -4.12 6.14
N THR A 236 20.56 -3.80 6.69
CA THR A 236 19.26 -4.12 6.11
C THR A 236 19.07 -3.42 4.77
N PRO A 237 18.83 -4.14 3.65
CA PRO A 237 18.59 -3.52 2.37
C PRO A 237 17.15 -3.01 2.26
N SER A 238 16.97 -1.87 1.56
CA SER A 238 15.71 -1.44 0.94
C SER A 238 16.02 -0.90 -0.45
N TRP A 239 15.02 -0.86 -1.33
CA TRP A 239 15.26 -0.38 -2.68
C TRP A 239 15.76 1.07 -2.71
N GLY A 240 15.20 1.93 -1.84
CA GLY A 240 15.64 3.32 -1.73
C GLY A 240 17.10 3.46 -1.25
N ALA A 241 17.49 2.71 -0.21
CA ALA A 241 18.86 2.71 0.29
C ALA A 241 19.86 2.17 -0.76
N MET A 242 19.47 1.14 -1.54
CA MET A 242 20.28 0.63 -2.65
C MET A 242 20.44 1.66 -3.77
N MET A 243 19.39 2.40 -4.10
CA MET A 243 19.45 3.50 -5.08
C MET A 243 20.35 4.62 -4.60
N SER A 244 20.33 4.94 -3.30
CA SER A 244 21.19 5.96 -2.70
C SER A 244 22.67 5.63 -2.87
N SER A 245 23.11 4.42 -2.49
CA SER A 245 24.50 3.99 -2.66
C SER A 245 24.90 3.91 -4.14
N GLY A 246 23.99 3.49 -5.02
CA GLY A 246 24.24 3.41 -6.46
C GLY A 246 24.32 4.76 -7.16
N SER A 247 23.77 5.84 -6.59
CA SER A 247 23.69 7.16 -7.24
C SER A 247 25.06 7.76 -7.56
N ALA A 248 26.01 7.65 -6.65
CA ALA A 248 27.39 8.12 -6.84
C ALA A 248 28.20 7.21 -7.77
N LEU A 249 27.70 6.01 -8.07
CA LEU A 249 28.40 4.96 -8.81
C LEU A 249 27.83 4.76 -10.23
N LEU A 250 26.98 5.65 -10.69
CA LEU A 250 26.24 5.51 -11.95
C LEU A 250 27.14 5.24 -13.17
N PHE A 251 28.30 5.86 -13.24
CA PHE A 251 29.25 5.68 -14.36
C PHE A 251 30.19 4.48 -14.19
N LYS A 252 30.33 3.96 -12.97
CA LYS A 252 31.22 2.83 -12.66
C LYS A 252 30.47 1.50 -12.63
N ALA A 253 29.30 1.48 -12.00
CA ALA A 253 28.51 0.29 -11.77
C ALA A 253 27.00 0.61 -11.87
N PRO A 254 26.49 0.93 -13.07
CA PRO A 254 25.12 1.41 -13.26
C PRO A 254 24.05 0.42 -12.79
N TRP A 255 24.35 -0.87 -12.76
CA TRP A 255 23.41 -1.90 -12.31
C TRP A 255 22.98 -1.71 -10.85
N ILE A 256 23.82 -1.10 -9.99
CA ILE A 256 23.52 -0.91 -8.56
C ILE A 256 22.32 0.02 -8.35
N ILE A 257 22.11 1.01 -9.22
CA ILE A 257 20.95 1.92 -9.15
C ILE A 257 19.83 1.49 -10.09
N ILE A 258 20.15 0.94 -11.28
CA ILE A 258 19.16 0.60 -12.30
C ILE A 258 18.22 -0.50 -11.81
N PHE A 259 18.73 -1.60 -11.24
CA PHE A 259 17.88 -2.72 -10.84
C PHE A 259 16.92 -2.36 -9.69
N PRO A 260 17.33 -1.69 -8.60
CA PRO A 260 16.39 -1.22 -7.59
C PRO A 260 15.39 -0.21 -8.14
N GLY A 261 15.83 0.71 -9.01
CA GLY A 261 14.93 1.68 -9.67
C GLY A 261 13.87 1.00 -10.54
N LEU A 262 14.25 -0.02 -11.31
CA LEU A 262 13.32 -0.83 -12.08
C LEU A 262 12.37 -1.63 -11.17
N ALA A 263 12.85 -2.16 -10.04
CA ALA A 263 12.00 -2.87 -9.09
C ALA A 263 10.93 -1.95 -8.51
N VAL A 264 11.28 -0.73 -8.10
CA VAL A 264 10.31 0.28 -7.65
C VAL A 264 9.31 0.59 -8.76
N ALA A 265 9.80 0.98 -9.96
CA ALA A 265 8.94 1.39 -11.07
C ALA A 265 7.96 0.31 -11.50
N THR A 266 8.44 -0.93 -11.73
CA THR A 266 7.58 -2.04 -12.15
C THR A 266 6.58 -2.44 -11.08
N THR A 267 6.95 -2.37 -9.80
CA THR A 267 6.05 -2.67 -8.68
C THR A 267 4.93 -1.64 -8.58
N VAL A 268 5.25 -0.36 -8.67
CA VAL A 268 4.25 0.72 -8.63
C VAL A 268 3.30 0.63 -9.82
N ILE A 269 3.83 0.41 -11.03
CA ILE A 269 3.01 0.20 -12.23
C ILE A 269 2.07 -1.00 -12.04
N ALA A 270 2.57 -2.12 -11.52
CA ALA A 270 1.75 -3.30 -11.31
C ALA A 270 0.65 -3.06 -10.27
N ILE A 271 0.95 -2.39 -9.15
CA ILE A 271 -0.04 -2.05 -8.13
C ILE A 271 -1.14 -1.15 -8.71
N ASN A 272 -0.78 -0.12 -9.48
CA ASN A 272 -1.74 0.80 -10.09
C ASN A 272 -2.62 0.09 -11.13
N LEU A 273 -2.03 -0.71 -12.03
CA LEU A 273 -2.79 -1.48 -13.02
C LEU A 273 -3.76 -2.49 -12.37
N PHE A 274 -3.33 -3.13 -11.28
CA PHE A 274 -4.21 -4.03 -10.55
C PHE A 274 -5.30 -3.28 -9.78
N GLY A 275 -4.98 -2.12 -9.22
CA GLY A 275 -5.95 -1.19 -8.60
C GLY A 275 -7.03 -0.74 -9.59
N ASP A 276 -6.65 -0.32 -10.79
CA ASP A 276 -7.58 0.04 -11.87
C ASP A 276 -8.48 -1.13 -12.28
N ALA A 277 -7.93 -2.32 -12.34
CA ALA A 277 -8.70 -3.53 -12.63
C ALA A 277 -9.73 -3.84 -11.53
N LEU A 278 -9.40 -3.57 -10.26
CA LEU A 278 -10.33 -3.69 -9.13
C LEU A 278 -11.44 -2.64 -9.17
N ILE A 279 -11.11 -1.37 -9.44
CA ILE A 279 -12.11 -0.29 -9.60
C ILE A 279 -13.11 -0.67 -10.67
N ALA A 280 -12.61 -1.04 -11.83
CA ALA A 280 -13.47 -1.40 -12.94
C ALA A 280 -14.31 -2.68 -12.69
N ALA A 281 -13.85 -3.59 -11.82
CA ALA A 281 -14.64 -4.75 -11.41
C ALA A 281 -15.76 -4.37 -10.42
N LEU A 282 -15.54 -3.36 -9.57
CA LEU A 282 -16.56 -2.83 -8.66
C LEU A 282 -17.63 -2.04 -9.40
N ASP A 283 -17.26 -1.17 -10.35
CA ASP A 283 -18.21 -0.36 -11.14
C ASP A 283 -19.19 -1.20 -11.95
N ILE A 284 -18.71 -2.30 -12.56
CA ILE A 284 -19.59 -3.24 -13.30
C ILE A 284 -20.63 -3.85 -12.36
N ARG A 285 -20.24 -4.20 -11.14
CA ARG A 285 -21.13 -4.79 -10.14
C ARG A 285 -22.23 -3.81 -9.70
N ASP A 286 -21.88 -2.55 -9.51
CA ASP A 286 -22.84 -1.52 -9.08
C ASP A 286 -23.85 -1.18 -10.19
N ARG A 287 -23.45 -1.24 -11.46
CA ARG A 287 -24.38 -1.11 -12.61
C ARG A 287 -25.37 -2.27 -12.67
N LEU A 288 -24.88 -3.53 -12.57
CA LEU A 288 -25.76 -4.71 -12.60
C LEU A 288 -26.76 -4.73 -11.45
N ARG A 289 -26.44 -4.16 -10.29
CA ARG A 289 -27.39 -4.05 -9.14
C ARG A 289 -28.43 -2.95 -9.29
N ARG A 290 -28.20 -1.97 -10.15
CA ARG A 290 -29.20 -0.90 -10.43
C ARG A 290 -30.20 -1.31 -11.50
N ASP A 291 -29.86 -2.29 -12.31
CA ASP A 291 -30.71 -2.81 -13.41
C ASP A 291 -31.59 -3.98 -12.94
N GLU A 292 -31.43 -4.49 -11.70
CA GLU A 292 -32.31 -5.45 -11.00
C GLU A 292 -33.31 -4.74 -10.07
#